data_2ee86844e44b9313b5bcf54b8f791af6
#
_entry.id   2ee86844e44b9313b5bcf54b8f791af6
#
_cell.length_a   1.000
_cell.length_b   1.000
_cell.length_c   1.000
_cell.angle_alpha   90.00
_cell.angle_beta   90.00
_cell.angle_gamma   90.00
#
_symmetry.space_group_name_H-M   'P 1'
#
loop_
_entity.id
_entity.type
_entity.pdbx_description
1 polymer ?
#
loop_
_entity_poly.entity_id
_entity_poly.type
_entity_poly.pdbx_seq_one_letter_code
_entity_poly.pdbx_strand_id
1 'polypeptide(L)'
;GLELGDPKIILDVTNYYGIPIKMDLSGMTVRDKDGGSVSLAGDISDNGIIINSPTIVGQQADTHIEISKANSNIQELLKITPVNITVPIKGITNPEGPPGPTVNNFLIDQSSIDVMATIEIPLDFKMDGFSTEVEFAISDIDIQDATSINIRVFTKNELPVNGTVKLMILDGTNNVLHEIPDLVLLKSPTVGSDGRITSPEESTENIELNQAGINTFLNGNTIVAKLEIDSFNATNGTFVKIFSDYKIDFELSFFGEFSTTIEIE
;
A
#
# COMPACT_ATOMS: atom_id res chain seq x y z
N GLY A 1 1.68 2.09 -10.02
CA GLY A 1 2.01 1.48 -8.73
C GLY A 1 2.04 2.49 -7.58
N LEU A 2 2.32 2.02 -6.37
CA LEU A 2 2.44 2.84 -5.16
C LEU A 2 3.91 3.17 -4.87
N GLU A 3 4.21 4.44 -4.64
CA GLU A 3 5.52 4.90 -4.15
C GLU A 3 5.33 5.67 -2.85
N LEU A 4 6.14 5.35 -1.82
CA LEU A 4 6.13 6.04 -0.53
C LEU A 4 7.18 7.16 -0.52
N GLY A 5 6.86 8.32 0.06
CA GLY A 5 7.70 9.52 0.01
C GLY A 5 8.98 9.38 0.84
N ASP A 6 8.86 8.93 2.07
CA ASP A 6 9.99 8.82 3.00
C ASP A 6 9.82 7.65 4.01
N PRO A 7 9.72 6.41 3.52
CA PRO A 7 9.64 5.26 4.42
C PRO A 7 10.98 5.03 5.12
N LYS A 8 10.91 4.53 6.36
CA LYS A 8 12.11 4.27 7.17
C LYS A 8 11.98 2.95 7.92
N ILE A 9 13.13 2.31 8.12
CA ILE A 9 13.29 1.25 9.12
C ILE A 9 14.28 1.76 10.15
N ILE A 10 13.87 1.75 11.40
CA ILE A 10 14.69 2.17 12.54
C ILE A 10 15.06 0.92 13.31
N LEU A 11 16.34 0.73 13.56
CA LEU A 11 16.86 -0.33 14.41
C LEU A 11 17.53 0.29 15.62
N ASP A 12 17.00 0.04 16.80
CA ASP A 12 17.63 0.38 18.08
C ASP A 12 18.25 -0.88 18.65
N VAL A 13 19.59 -0.87 18.77
CA VAL A 13 20.36 -2.02 19.22
C VAL A 13 21.06 -1.71 20.52
N THR A 14 20.76 -2.49 21.55
CA THR A 14 21.45 -2.44 22.84
C THR A 14 22.40 -3.62 22.96
N ASN A 15 23.70 -3.33 23.07
CA ASN A 15 24.77 -4.33 23.11
C ASN A 15 25.39 -4.39 24.53
N TYR A 16 25.33 -5.56 25.16
CA TYR A 16 25.94 -5.86 26.45
C TYR A 16 27.29 -6.60 26.32
N TYR A 17 27.70 -6.94 25.09
CA TYR A 17 29.03 -7.50 24.82
C TYR A 17 30.05 -6.37 24.73
N GLY A 18 31.14 -6.47 25.46
CA GLY A 18 32.30 -5.58 25.31
C GLY A 18 33.11 -5.87 24.03
N ILE A 19 32.39 -6.14 22.95
CA ILE A 19 32.95 -6.50 21.64
C ILE A 19 32.23 -5.69 20.58
N PRO A 20 32.90 -4.81 19.83
CA PRO A 20 32.26 -4.12 18.70
C PRO A 20 31.95 -5.12 17.59
N ILE A 21 30.78 -4.97 16.99
CA ILE A 21 30.27 -5.86 15.96
C ILE A 21 29.91 -5.05 14.72
N LYS A 22 30.39 -5.46 13.56
CA LYS A 22 29.89 -4.97 12.30
C LYS A 22 28.81 -5.92 11.80
N MET A 23 27.59 -5.41 11.64
CA MET A 23 26.45 -6.13 11.09
C MET A 23 26.43 -5.91 9.56
N ASP A 24 26.40 -7.01 8.80
CA ASP A 24 26.30 -7.02 7.35
C ASP A 24 24.84 -7.35 6.95
N LEU A 25 24.20 -6.42 6.23
CA LEU A 25 22.84 -6.54 5.73
C LEU A 25 22.78 -6.75 4.19
N SER A 26 23.91 -6.96 3.54
CA SER A 26 24.01 -7.06 2.07
C SER A 26 23.14 -8.17 1.44
N GLY A 27 22.71 -9.13 2.25
CA GLY A 27 21.84 -10.22 1.80
C GLY A 27 20.33 -9.96 2.04
N MET A 28 19.94 -8.79 2.54
CA MET A 28 18.55 -8.49 2.77
C MET A 28 17.79 -8.41 1.44
N THR A 29 16.67 -9.15 1.34
CA THR A 29 15.81 -9.18 0.16
C THR A 29 14.34 -9.13 0.56
N VAL A 30 13.53 -8.54 -0.30
CA VAL A 30 12.07 -8.56 -0.20
C VAL A 30 11.48 -9.29 -1.39
N ARG A 31 10.29 -9.89 -1.21
CA ARG A 31 9.55 -10.55 -2.29
C ARG A 31 8.09 -10.16 -2.27
N ASP A 32 7.52 -9.96 -3.45
CA ASP A 32 6.08 -9.79 -3.66
C ASP A 32 5.35 -11.14 -3.73
N LYS A 33 4.02 -11.08 -3.87
CA LYS A 33 3.15 -12.27 -4.00
C LYS A 33 3.38 -13.08 -5.29
N ASP A 34 3.92 -12.45 -6.33
CA ASP A 34 4.12 -13.05 -7.66
C ASP A 34 5.56 -13.60 -7.84
N GLY A 35 6.40 -13.50 -6.79
CA GLY A 35 7.77 -14.01 -6.76
C GLY A 35 8.82 -12.99 -7.24
N GLY A 36 8.42 -11.77 -7.56
CA GLY A 36 9.33 -10.65 -7.80
C GLY A 36 10.19 -10.39 -6.56
N SER A 37 11.44 -10.01 -6.75
CA SER A 37 12.38 -9.81 -5.65
C SER A 37 13.25 -8.58 -5.86
N VAL A 38 13.45 -7.80 -4.79
CA VAL A 38 14.36 -6.67 -4.75
C VAL A 38 15.32 -6.87 -3.57
N SER A 39 16.60 -6.61 -3.79
CA SER A 39 17.64 -6.66 -2.75
C SER A 39 17.93 -5.28 -2.19
N LEU A 40 18.30 -5.23 -0.90
CA LEU A 40 18.79 -4.00 -0.29
C LEU A 40 20.08 -3.57 -0.99
N ALA A 41 20.18 -2.30 -1.32
CA ALA A 41 21.33 -1.65 -1.92
C ALA A 41 21.58 -0.29 -1.27
N GLY A 42 22.76 0.29 -1.50
CA GLY A 42 23.21 1.57 -0.95
C GLY A 42 24.19 1.41 0.19
N ASP A 43 24.55 2.54 0.80
CA ASP A 43 25.63 2.61 1.78
C ASP A 43 25.50 1.62 2.93
N ILE A 44 24.27 1.40 3.39
CA ILE A 44 23.97 0.46 4.49
C ILE A 44 24.24 -0.99 4.11
N SER A 45 23.96 -1.36 2.84
CA SER A 45 24.27 -2.68 2.30
C SER A 45 25.79 -2.86 2.09
N ASP A 46 26.43 -1.84 1.52
CA ASP A 46 27.84 -1.93 1.08
C ASP A 46 28.81 -1.85 2.26
N ASN A 47 28.52 -0.97 3.21
CA ASN A 47 29.41 -0.73 4.34
C ASN A 47 29.03 -1.49 5.60
N GLY A 48 27.80 -2.00 5.70
CA GLY A 48 27.26 -2.58 6.94
C GLY A 48 27.14 -1.55 8.06
N ILE A 49 26.82 -2.01 9.26
CA ILE A 49 26.51 -1.19 10.42
C ILE A 49 27.43 -1.56 11.57
N ILE A 50 28.08 -0.56 12.18
CA ILE A 50 28.86 -0.77 13.40
C ILE A 50 27.91 -0.68 14.60
N ILE A 51 27.83 -1.78 15.36
CA ILE A 51 27.16 -1.85 16.65
C ILE A 51 28.16 -1.48 17.73
N ASN A 52 27.91 -0.40 18.44
CA ASN A 52 28.74 0.06 19.53
C ASN A 52 28.89 -1.01 20.62
N SER A 53 29.97 -0.95 21.37
CA SER A 53 30.19 -1.84 22.51
C SER A 53 30.53 -1.04 23.77
N PRO A 54 30.08 -1.50 24.96
CA PRO A 54 30.50 -0.89 26.21
C PRO A 54 32.00 -1.16 26.46
N THR A 55 32.64 -0.20 27.10
CA THR A 55 34.08 -0.30 27.48
C THR A 55 34.27 -0.76 28.92
N ILE A 56 33.20 -0.82 29.71
CA ILE A 56 33.19 -1.19 31.14
C ILE A 56 32.30 -2.42 31.31
N VAL A 57 32.80 -3.43 31.99
CA VAL A 57 32.08 -4.66 32.30
C VAL A 57 30.79 -4.35 33.06
N GLY A 58 29.68 -4.92 32.60
CA GLY A 58 28.34 -4.73 33.19
C GLY A 58 27.60 -3.50 32.71
N GLN A 59 28.18 -2.71 31.80
CA GLN A 59 27.49 -1.64 31.09
C GLN A 59 26.96 -2.10 29.74
N GLN A 60 26.12 -1.27 29.11
CA GLN A 60 25.60 -1.43 27.76
C GLN A 60 26.07 -0.28 26.86
N ALA A 61 25.99 -0.49 25.56
CA ALA A 61 26.12 0.56 24.55
C ALA A 61 24.95 0.48 23.58
N ASP A 62 24.35 1.64 23.29
CA ASP A 62 23.24 1.75 22.37
C ASP A 62 23.71 2.21 20.98
N THR A 63 23.06 1.68 19.97
CA THR A 63 23.27 2.07 18.57
C THR A 63 21.92 2.30 17.92
N HIS A 64 21.70 3.50 17.39
CA HIS A 64 20.52 3.89 16.64
C HIS A 64 20.85 3.90 15.15
N ILE A 65 20.06 3.21 14.34
CA ILE A 65 20.27 3.05 12.90
C ILE A 65 19.00 3.42 12.18
N GLU A 66 19.09 4.35 11.24
CA GLU A 66 17.99 4.69 10.33
C GLU A 66 18.34 4.17 8.92
N ILE A 67 17.50 3.27 8.38
CA ILE A 67 17.52 2.85 6.99
C ILE A 67 16.47 3.68 6.26
N SER A 68 16.91 4.56 5.38
CA SER A 68 16.07 5.52 4.67
C SER A 68 16.53 5.68 3.22
N LYS A 69 15.82 6.46 2.44
CA LYS A 69 16.23 6.80 1.06
C LYS A 69 17.58 7.50 0.95
N ALA A 70 18.09 8.04 2.06
CA ALA A 70 19.39 8.72 2.09
C ALA A 70 20.56 7.74 2.02
N ASN A 71 20.39 6.49 2.48
CA ASN A 71 21.45 5.50 2.60
C ASN A 71 21.09 4.11 2.02
N SER A 72 19.90 3.98 1.43
CA SER A 72 19.40 2.74 0.84
C SER A 72 18.37 2.96 -0.25
N ASN A 73 18.01 1.88 -0.96
CA ASN A 73 16.92 1.82 -1.91
C ASN A 73 15.59 1.38 -1.26
N ILE A 74 15.32 1.77 -0.02
CA ILE A 74 14.14 1.33 0.74
C ILE A 74 12.81 1.61 0.02
N GLN A 75 12.73 2.70 -0.74
CA GLN A 75 11.54 3.01 -1.53
C GLN A 75 11.25 1.94 -2.60
N GLU A 76 12.29 1.43 -3.27
CA GLU A 76 12.17 0.35 -4.26
C GLU A 76 11.80 -0.98 -3.61
N LEU A 77 12.34 -1.26 -2.41
CA LEU A 77 11.98 -2.45 -1.63
C LEU A 77 10.49 -2.47 -1.30
N LEU A 78 9.91 -1.32 -0.95
CA LEU A 78 8.50 -1.23 -0.57
C LEU A 78 7.56 -1.06 -1.77
N LYS A 79 8.05 -0.56 -2.90
CA LYS A 79 7.27 -0.36 -4.14
C LYS A 79 6.66 -1.65 -4.68
N ILE A 80 7.34 -2.80 -4.50
CA ILE A 80 6.83 -4.10 -4.95
C ILE A 80 5.75 -4.70 -4.03
N THR A 81 5.26 -3.95 -3.03
CA THR A 81 4.29 -4.43 -2.03
C THR A 81 4.70 -5.78 -1.43
N PRO A 82 5.79 -5.82 -0.67
CA PRO A 82 6.41 -7.07 -0.24
C PRO A 82 5.51 -7.86 0.71
N VAL A 83 5.40 -9.16 0.49
CA VAL A 83 4.75 -10.13 1.38
C VAL A 83 5.75 -10.91 2.23
N ASN A 84 7.04 -10.85 1.88
CA ASN A 84 8.11 -11.49 2.62
C ASN A 84 9.37 -10.62 2.65
N ILE A 85 9.99 -10.54 3.82
CA ILE A 85 11.29 -9.88 4.03
C ILE A 85 12.24 -10.91 4.60
N THR A 86 13.36 -11.14 3.92
CA THR A 86 14.44 -12.02 4.38
C THR A 86 15.64 -11.18 4.78
N VAL A 87 16.09 -11.32 6.02
CA VAL A 87 17.21 -10.57 6.58
C VAL A 87 18.27 -11.58 7.06
N PRO A 88 19.22 -12.01 6.21
CA PRO A 88 20.35 -12.79 6.66
C PRO A 88 21.33 -11.87 7.39
N ILE A 89 21.47 -12.05 8.69
CA ILE A 89 22.38 -11.26 9.52
C ILE A 89 23.71 -11.98 9.65
N LYS A 90 24.79 -11.30 9.25
CA LYS A 90 26.16 -11.71 9.52
C LYS A 90 26.80 -10.70 10.46
N GLY A 91 27.46 -11.16 11.51
CA GLY A 91 28.20 -10.32 12.44
C GLY A 91 29.71 -10.58 12.31
N ILE A 92 30.49 -9.51 12.19
CA ILE A 92 31.94 -9.54 12.24
C ILE A 92 32.39 -8.84 13.52
N THR A 93 33.01 -9.56 14.43
CA THR A 93 33.53 -8.99 15.68
C THR A 93 34.88 -8.30 15.44
N ASN A 94 35.10 -7.20 16.14
CA ASN A 94 36.29 -6.37 16.01
C ASN A 94 36.62 -6.00 14.55
N PRO A 95 35.70 -5.33 13.85
CA PRO A 95 35.83 -5.07 12.40
C PRO A 95 37.07 -4.22 12.05
N GLU A 96 37.60 -3.47 12.99
CA GLU A 96 38.83 -2.66 12.83
C GLU A 96 40.10 -3.39 13.26
N GLY A 97 39.97 -4.67 13.58
CA GLY A 97 41.09 -5.50 14.06
C GLY A 97 41.04 -5.71 15.58
N PRO A 98 42.01 -6.44 16.13
CA PRO A 98 42.08 -6.72 17.56
C PRO A 98 42.16 -5.41 18.36
N PRO A 99 41.55 -5.36 19.56
CA PRO A 99 41.62 -4.16 20.38
C PRO A 99 43.06 -3.84 20.77
N GLY A 100 43.34 -2.54 20.93
CA GLY A 100 44.65 -2.10 21.41
C GLY A 100 44.91 -2.55 22.84
N PRO A 101 46.15 -2.42 23.33
CA PRO A 101 46.59 -2.96 24.63
C PRO A 101 45.83 -2.40 25.85
N THR A 102 45.08 -1.33 25.68
CA THR A 102 44.31 -0.67 26.73
C THR A 102 42.82 -0.97 26.72
N VAL A 103 42.33 -1.69 25.69
CA VAL A 103 40.89 -2.04 25.54
C VAL A 103 40.79 -3.56 25.52
N ASN A 104 40.06 -4.12 26.47
CA ASN A 104 39.82 -5.56 26.51
C ASN A 104 38.39 -5.88 26.06
N ASN A 105 38.26 -6.80 25.12
CA ASN A 105 36.97 -7.42 24.88
C ASN A 105 36.55 -8.21 26.11
N PHE A 106 35.25 -8.18 26.42
CA PHE A 106 34.70 -8.99 27.49
C PHE A 106 33.35 -9.59 27.09
N LEU A 107 33.07 -10.71 27.71
CA LEU A 107 31.79 -11.42 27.63
C LEU A 107 31.50 -11.96 29.02
N ILE A 108 30.29 -11.73 29.51
CA ILE A 108 29.78 -12.28 30.76
C ILE A 108 28.53 -13.11 30.48
N ASP A 109 28.10 -13.93 31.43
CA ASP A 109 26.97 -14.84 31.31
C ASP A 109 25.63 -14.11 31.04
N GLN A 110 25.55 -12.83 31.38
CA GLN A 110 24.37 -11.97 31.17
C GLN A 110 24.49 -11.10 29.90
N SER A 111 25.57 -11.24 29.12
CA SER A 111 25.71 -10.45 27.88
C SER A 111 24.68 -10.88 26.84
N SER A 112 23.97 -9.91 26.27
CA SER A 112 23.01 -10.08 25.19
C SER A 112 23.15 -8.99 24.15
N ILE A 113 22.46 -9.14 23.04
CA ILE A 113 22.16 -8.08 22.09
C ILE A 113 20.66 -8.03 21.96
N ASP A 114 20.10 -6.88 22.30
CA ASP A 114 18.68 -6.64 22.16
C ASP A 114 18.46 -5.73 20.96
N VAL A 115 17.55 -6.10 20.07
CA VAL A 115 17.23 -5.35 18.86
C VAL A 115 15.76 -5.04 18.81
N MET A 116 15.43 -3.75 18.71
CA MET A 116 14.09 -3.28 18.42
C MET A 116 14.06 -2.72 17.00
N ALA A 117 13.11 -3.21 16.19
CA ALA A 117 12.89 -2.73 14.83
C ALA A 117 11.56 -1.98 14.75
N THR A 118 11.60 -0.75 14.26
CA THR A 118 10.41 0.08 13.99
C THR A 118 10.33 0.36 12.50
N ILE A 119 9.16 0.17 11.90
CA ILE A 119 8.90 0.53 10.50
C ILE A 119 8.01 1.76 10.50
N GLU A 120 8.49 2.84 9.92
CA GLU A 120 7.72 4.06 9.70
C GLU A 120 7.28 4.14 8.23
N ILE A 121 5.98 4.13 8.01
CA ILE A 121 5.37 4.31 6.69
C ILE A 121 4.61 5.63 6.71
N PRO A 122 5.14 6.70 6.10
CA PRO A 122 4.45 7.96 6.04
C PRO A 122 3.25 7.86 5.10
N LEU A 123 2.17 8.60 5.41
CA LEU A 123 1.05 8.81 4.50
C LEU A 123 1.37 9.92 3.49
N ASP A 124 2.58 9.92 2.97
CA ASP A 124 3.12 10.74 1.89
C ASP A 124 3.48 9.77 0.76
N PHE A 125 2.68 9.77 -0.31
CA PHE A 125 2.77 8.75 -1.35
C PHE A 125 2.42 9.31 -2.73
N LYS A 126 2.82 8.56 -3.74
CA LYS A 126 2.38 8.73 -5.12
C LYS A 126 1.79 7.40 -5.60
N MET A 127 0.58 7.44 -6.12
CA MET A 127 -0.04 6.31 -6.83
C MET A 127 -0.21 6.68 -8.30
N ASP A 128 0.27 5.80 -9.18
CA ASP A 128 0.18 5.95 -10.64
C ASP A 128 -0.18 4.59 -11.23
N GLY A 129 -1.40 4.48 -11.78
CA GLY A 129 -1.95 3.24 -12.32
C GLY A 129 -2.08 2.12 -11.26
N PHE A 130 -2.43 2.46 -10.03
CA PHE A 130 -2.78 1.41 -9.05
C PHE A 130 -4.13 0.83 -9.40
N SER A 131 -4.21 -0.49 -9.62
CA SER A 131 -5.46 -1.16 -9.94
C SER A 131 -5.70 -2.39 -9.08
N THR A 132 -6.99 -2.62 -8.79
CA THR A 132 -7.46 -3.82 -8.10
C THR A 132 -8.80 -4.26 -8.69
N GLU A 133 -9.12 -5.54 -8.57
CA GLU A 133 -10.37 -6.12 -9.06
C GLU A 133 -11.13 -6.77 -7.90
N VAL A 134 -12.45 -6.62 -7.92
CA VAL A 134 -13.36 -7.26 -6.98
C VAL A 134 -14.47 -7.93 -7.77
N GLU A 135 -14.79 -9.19 -7.41
CA GLU A 135 -15.81 -9.98 -8.05
C GLU A 135 -17.05 -10.12 -7.16
N PHE A 136 -18.23 -10.04 -7.76
CA PHE A 136 -19.53 -10.20 -7.10
C PHE A 136 -20.38 -11.20 -7.88
N ALA A 137 -21.01 -12.14 -7.19
CA ALA A 137 -21.98 -13.04 -7.81
C ALA A 137 -23.30 -12.31 -8.09
N ILE A 138 -23.83 -12.46 -9.30
CA ILE A 138 -25.12 -11.82 -9.69
C ILE A 138 -26.31 -12.52 -9.03
N SER A 139 -26.20 -13.80 -8.66
CA SER A 139 -27.28 -14.57 -8.02
C SER A 139 -27.86 -13.93 -6.75
N ASP A 140 -27.16 -12.99 -6.17
CA ASP A 140 -27.58 -12.31 -4.94
C ASP A 140 -28.48 -11.08 -5.19
N ILE A 141 -28.77 -10.76 -6.48
CA ILE A 141 -29.54 -9.58 -6.86
C ILE A 141 -30.81 -9.98 -7.61
N ASP A 142 -31.98 -9.68 -7.05
CA ASP A 142 -33.28 -9.96 -7.68
C ASP A 142 -33.82 -8.72 -8.42
N ILE A 143 -33.77 -8.74 -9.75
CA ILE A 143 -34.26 -7.67 -10.63
C ILE A 143 -35.15 -8.21 -11.77
N GLN A 144 -35.72 -9.41 -11.62
CA GLN A 144 -36.40 -10.11 -12.71
C GLN A 144 -37.59 -9.35 -13.31
N ASP A 145 -38.32 -8.62 -12.47
CA ASP A 145 -39.53 -7.85 -12.89
C ASP A 145 -39.21 -6.38 -13.26
N ALA A 146 -37.95 -6.00 -13.22
CA ALA A 146 -37.54 -4.64 -13.56
C ALA A 146 -37.59 -4.41 -15.08
N THR A 147 -38.08 -3.25 -15.50
CA THR A 147 -38.05 -2.78 -16.90
C THR A 147 -36.98 -1.73 -17.14
N SER A 148 -36.64 -0.97 -16.12
CA SER A 148 -35.49 -0.08 -16.08
C SER A 148 -34.92 0.04 -14.67
N ILE A 149 -33.63 0.22 -14.56
CA ILE A 149 -32.92 0.50 -13.30
C ILE A 149 -31.98 1.68 -13.54
N ASN A 150 -32.04 2.66 -12.67
CA ASN A 150 -31.07 3.75 -12.61
C ASN A 150 -30.39 3.74 -11.26
N ILE A 151 -29.04 3.63 -11.27
CA ILE A 151 -28.20 3.67 -10.09
C ILE A 151 -27.45 5.00 -10.14
N ARG A 152 -27.67 5.84 -9.15
CA ARG A 152 -26.93 7.09 -9.00
C ARG A 152 -25.92 6.94 -7.87
N VAL A 153 -24.67 7.22 -8.21
CA VAL A 153 -23.55 7.25 -7.26
C VAL A 153 -23.13 8.71 -7.10
N PHE A 154 -23.20 9.22 -5.89
CA PHE A 154 -22.67 10.54 -5.54
C PHE A 154 -21.52 10.35 -4.56
N THR A 155 -20.42 11.07 -4.79
CA THR A 155 -19.27 11.09 -3.89
C THR A 155 -18.81 12.53 -3.63
N LYS A 156 -18.38 12.78 -2.40
CA LYS A 156 -17.65 13.98 -2.03
C LYS A 156 -16.29 13.56 -1.44
N ASN A 157 -15.23 13.93 -2.12
CA ASN A 157 -13.88 13.42 -1.88
C ASN A 157 -12.98 14.50 -1.29
N GLU A 158 -12.38 14.22 -0.14
CA GLU A 158 -11.33 15.04 0.50
C GLU A 158 -9.95 14.38 0.38
N LEU A 159 -9.85 13.16 -0.19
CA LEU A 159 -8.56 12.53 -0.44
C LEU A 159 -7.96 13.05 -1.77
N PRO A 160 -6.66 13.33 -1.83
CA PRO A 160 -6.01 13.81 -3.06
C PRO A 160 -5.79 12.66 -4.06
N VAL A 161 -6.86 11.93 -4.40
CA VAL A 161 -6.82 10.79 -5.32
C VAL A 161 -7.99 10.84 -6.30
N ASN A 162 -7.74 10.43 -7.54
CA ASN A 162 -8.76 10.08 -8.52
C ASN A 162 -9.07 8.58 -8.40
N GLY A 163 -10.32 8.20 -8.62
CA GLY A 163 -10.73 6.81 -8.65
C GLY A 163 -11.74 6.58 -9.77
N THR A 164 -11.44 5.67 -10.69
CA THR A 164 -12.35 5.21 -11.74
C THR A 164 -12.67 3.75 -11.55
N VAL A 165 -13.92 3.37 -11.88
CA VAL A 165 -14.37 1.98 -11.85
C VAL A 165 -14.89 1.60 -13.21
N LYS A 166 -14.40 0.48 -13.72
CA LYS A 166 -14.93 -0.21 -14.87
C LYS A 166 -15.66 -1.46 -14.40
N LEU A 167 -16.92 -1.63 -14.84
CA LEU A 167 -17.71 -2.81 -14.51
C LEU A 167 -17.81 -3.73 -15.73
N MET A 168 -17.58 -5.02 -15.53
CA MET A 168 -17.74 -6.05 -16.54
C MET A 168 -18.70 -7.11 -16.05
N ILE A 169 -19.69 -7.47 -16.88
CA ILE A 169 -20.62 -8.58 -16.63
C ILE A 169 -20.11 -9.79 -17.39
N LEU A 170 -19.82 -10.87 -16.69
CA LEU A 170 -19.29 -12.10 -17.24
C LEU A 170 -20.36 -13.21 -17.22
N ASP A 171 -20.33 -14.10 -18.23
CA ASP A 171 -21.09 -15.35 -18.23
C ASP A 171 -20.40 -16.45 -17.38
N GLY A 172 -21.04 -17.62 -17.27
CA GLY A 172 -20.51 -18.76 -16.51
C GLY A 172 -19.20 -19.38 -17.07
N THR A 173 -18.72 -18.88 -18.22
CA THR A 173 -17.46 -19.30 -18.85
C THR A 173 -16.43 -18.18 -18.90
N ASN A 174 -16.67 -17.10 -18.14
CA ASN A 174 -15.82 -15.90 -18.03
C ASN A 174 -15.71 -15.07 -19.34
N ASN A 175 -16.68 -15.17 -20.26
CA ASN A 175 -16.75 -14.25 -21.37
C ASN A 175 -17.44 -12.95 -20.95
N VAL A 176 -16.94 -11.82 -21.42
CA VAL A 176 -17.55 -10.51 -21.17
C VAL A 176 -18.84 -10.39 -22.00
N LEU A 177 -19.98 -10.30 -21.31
CA LEU A 177 -21.29 -10.05 -21.92
C LEU A 177 -21.55 -8.57 -22.12
N HIS A 178 -21.10 -7.74 -21.18
CA HIS A 178 -21.28 -6.30 -21.21
C HIS A 178 -20.18 -5.60 -20.41
N GLU A 179 -19.85 -4.40 -20.85
CA GLU A 179 -18.88 -3.54 -20.19
C GLU A 179 -19.50 -2.16 -19.98
N ILE A 180 -19.50 -1.69 -18.74
CA ILE A 180 -19.84 -0.32 -18.40
C ILE A 180 -18.50 0.42 -18.31
N PRO A 181 -18.28 1.42 -19.18
CA PRO A 181 -17.01 2.13 -19.25
C PRO A 181 -16.73 2.93 -17.97
N ASP A 182 -15.54 3.45 -17.86
CA ASP A 182 -14.98 4.11 -16.70
C ASP A 182 -15.92 5.13 -16.03
N LEU A 183 -16.41 4.75 -14.86
CA LEU A 183 -17.19 5.61 -13.98
C LEU A 183 -16.24 6.39 -13.09
N VAL A 184 -16.30 7.70 -13.08
CA VAL A 184 -15.44 8.54 -12.24
C VAL A 184 -16.03 8.63 -10.83
N LEU A 185 -15.66 7.69 -9.97
CA LEU A 185 -16.18 7.67 -8.59
C LEU A 185 -15.52 8.73 -7.72
N LEU A 186 -14.23 8.96 -7.87
CA LEU A 186 -13.50 9.97 -7.09
C LEU A 186 -12.82 10.95 -8.04
N LYS A 187 -13.05 12.24 -7.83
CA LYS A 187 -12.25 13.31 -8.43
C LYS A 187 -11.28 13.83 -7.38
N SER A 188 -10.01 13.93 -7.76
CA SER A 188 -9.00 14.47 -6.86
C SER A 188 -9.20 15.96 -6.65
N PRO A 189 -9.31 16.42 -5.41
CA PRO A 189 -9.22 17.83 -5.09
C PRO A 189 -7.82 18.37 -5.41
N THR A 190 -7.76 19.69 -5.68
CA THR A 190 -6.49 20.38 -5.85
C THR A 190 -5.74 20.45 -4.52
N VAL A 191 -4.44 20.17 -4.56
CA VAL A 191 -3.54 20.22 -3.40
C VAL A 191 -2.80 21.57 -3.38
N GLY A 192 -2.87 22.25 -2.25
CA GLY A 192 -2.14 23.49 -2.00
C GLY A 192 -0.65 23.28 -1.73
N SER A 193 0.08 24.39 -1.62
CA SER A 193 1.54 24.36 -1.38
C SER A 193 1.93 23.81 0.00
N ASP A 194 1.01 23.76 0.93
CA ASP A 194 1.16 23.18 2.27
C ASP A 194 0.89 21.65 2.29
N GLY A 195 0.52 21.07 1.14
CA GLY A 195 0.18 19.67 0.99
C GLY A 195 -1.27 19.33 1.38
N ARG A 196 -2.08 20.33 1.79
CA ARG A 196 -3.51 20.14 2.07
C ARG A 196 -4.36 20.39 0.83
N ILE A 197 -5.51 19.74 0.78
CA ILE A 197 -6.51 20.04 -0.26
C ILE A 197 -7.09 21.44 -0.05
N THR A 198 -7.46 22.09 -1.15
CA THR A 198 -8.06 23.44 -1.11
C THR A 198 -9.55 23.39 -0.81
N SER A 199 -10.25 22.40 -1.35
CA SER A 199 -11.69 22.13 -1.14
C SER A 199 -11.99 20.68 -1.55
N PRO A 200 -13.03 20.06 -0.98
CA PRO A 200 -13.51 18.76 -1.46
C PRO A 200 -13.95 18.82 -2.92
N GLU A 201 -13.82 17.72 -3.65
CA GLU A 201 -14.37 17.56 -4.99
C GLU A 201 -15.58 16.60 -4.98
N GLU A 202 -16.57 16.91 -5.82
CA GLU A 202 -17.79 16.13 -5.94
C GLU A 202 -17.85 15.42 -7.30
N SER A 203 -18.33 14.19 -7.30
CA SER A 203 -18.63 13.41 -8.51
C SER A 203 -20.02 12.82 -8.44
N THR A 204 -20.70 12.77 -9.57
CA THR A 204 -21.99 12.09 -9.72
C THR A 204 -21.95 11.25 -10.99
N GLU A 205 -22.16 9.95 -10.84
CA GLU A 205 -22.30 9.02 -11.95
C GLU A 205 -23.69 8.38 -11.93
N ASN A 206 -24.25 8.17 -13.13
CA ASN A 206 -25.51 7.49 -13.31
C ASN A 206 -25.30 6.28 -14.22
N ILE A 207 -25.73 5.11 -13.73
CA ILE A 207 -25.72 3.86 -14.47
C ILE A 207 -27.16 3.53 -14.83
N GLU A 208 -27.50 3.57 -16.12
CA GLU A 208 -28.82 3.24 -16.62
C GLU A 208 -28.81 1.85 -17.23
N LEU A 209 -29.61 0.96 -16.67
CA LEU A 209 -29.91 -0.35 -17.23
C LEU A 209 -31.34 -0.33 -17.79
N ASN A 210 -31.44 -0.26 -19.12
CA ASN A 210 -32.69 -0.50 -19.82
C ASN A 210 -32.98 -2.01 -19.90
N GLN A 211 -34.10 -2.41 -20.50
CA GLN A 211 -34.49 -3.82 -20.62
C GLN A 211 -33.40 -4.72 -21.23
N ALA A 212 -32.65 -4.21 -22.20
CA ALA A 212 -31.54 -4.97 -22.82
C ALA A 212 -30.38 -5.13 -21.83
N GLY A 213 -30.02 -4.09 -21.08
CA GLY A 213 -29.01 -4.13 -20.01
C GLY A 213 -29.42 -5.07 -18.88
N ILE A 214 -30.71 -5.04 -18.46
CA ILE A 214 -31.27 -5.96 -17.47
C ILE A 214 -31.18 -7.40 -17.95
N ASN A 215 -31.56 -7.68 -19.19
CA ASN A 215 -31.46 -9.02 -19.76
C ASN A 215 -30.01 -9.52 -19.81
N THR A 216 -29.05 -8.64 -20.14
CA THR A 216 -27.63 -8.98 -20.10
C THR A 216 -27.18 -9.28 -18.68
N PHE A 217 -27.62 -8.47 -17.72
CA PHE A 217 -27.32 -8.69 -16.31
C PHE A 217 -27.87 -10.04 -15.81
N LEU A 218 -29.14 -10.36 -16.14
CA LEU A 218 -29.79 -11.64 -15.76
C LEU A 218 -29.14 -12.87 -16.41
N ASN A 219 -28.48 -12.73 -17.55
CA ASN A 219 -27.71 -13.80 -18.20
C ASN A 219 -26.25 -13.89 -17.71
N GLY A 220 -25.82 -12.94 -16.91
CA GLY A 220 -24.50 -12.93 -16.31
C GLY A 220 -24.43 -13.81 -15.07
N ASN A 221 -23.23 -14.21 -14.72
CA ASN A 221 -22.91 -14.95 -13.49
C ASN A 221 -22.15 -14.09 -12.49
N THR A 222 -21.28 -13.25 -12.99
CA THR A 222 -20.33 -12.49 -12.18
C THR A 222 -20.22 -11.05 -12.67
N ILE A 223 -20.15 -10.10 -11.74
CA ILE A 223 -19.73 -8.74 -12.02
C ILE A 223 -18.29 -8.61 -11.54
N VAL A 224 -17.42 -8.16 -12.42
CA VAL A 224 -16.05 -7.75 -12.08
C VAL A 224 -15.99 -6.23 -12.06
N ALA A 225 -15.66 -5.68 -10.90
CA ALA A 225 -15.40 -4.24 -10.74
C ALA A 225 -13.89 -4.02 -10.72
N LYS A 226 -13.35 -3.40 -11.75
CA LYS A 226 -11.95 -2.99 -11.82
C LYS A 226 -11.84 -1.55 -11.36
N LEU A 227 -11.20 -1.33 -10.22
CA LEU A 227 -10.91 -0.01 -9.66
C LEU A 227 -9.51 0.42 -10.07
N GLU A 228 -9.38 1.63 -10.61
CA GLU A 228 -8.09 2.29 -10.88
C GLU A 228 -7.99 3.56 -10.05
N ILE A 229 -6.85 3.75 -9.38
CA ILE A 229 -6.60 4.89 -8.48
C ILE A 229 -5.28 5.55 -8.85
N ASP A 230 -5.34 6.88 -9.00
CA ASP A 230 -4.18 7.75 -9.20
C ASP A 230 -4.17 8.86 -8.16
N SER A 231 -3.02 9.19 -7.60
CA SER A 231 -2.91 10.37 -6.76
C SER A 231 -2.85 11.66 -7.60
N PHE A 232 -3.18 12.79 -6.99
CA PHE A 232 -3.14 14.10 -7.65
C PHE A 232 -1.80 14.35 -8.33
N ASN A 233 -1.84 14.64 -9.63
CA ASN A 233 -0.64 14.91 -10.46
C ASN A 233 0.46 13.83 -10.37
N ALA A 234 0.09 12.54 -10.19
CA ALA A 234 1.04 11.43 -10.08
C ALA A 234 1.97 11.32 -11.28
N THR A 235 1.46 11.53 -12.51
CA THR A 235 2.23 11.51 -13.75
C THR A 235 3.33 12.56 -13.80
N ASN A 236 3.19 13.66 -13.03
CA ASN A 236 4.21 14.71 -12.87
C ASN A 236 5.15 14.44 -11.68
N GLY A 237 5.06 13.27 -11.06
CA GLY A 237 5.90 12.88 -9.93
C GLY A 237 5.50 13.52 -8.59
N THR A 238 4.28 14.08 -8.47
CA THR A 238 3.82 14.72 -7.25
C THR A 238 3.48 13.69 -6.19
N PHE A 239 4.06 13.82 -5.01
CA PHE A 239 3.65 13.11 -3.81
C PHE A 239 2.52 13.87 -3.11
N VAL A 240 1.57 13.14 -2.55
CA VAL A 240 0.41 13.66 -1.83
C VAL A 240 0.39 13.15 -0.41
N LYS A 241 -0.26 13.90 0.48
CA LYS A 241 -0.40 13.53 1.90
C LYS A 241 -1.86 13.28 2.23
N ILE A 242 -2.11 12.25 3.04
CA ILE A 242 -3.40 12.03 3.68
C ILE A 242 -3.32 12.53 5.11
N PHE A 243 -4.27 13.37 5.48
CA PHE A 243 -4.44 13.85 6.84
C PHE A 243 -5.59 13.12 7.52
N SER A 244 -5.53 12.99 8.84
CA SER A 244 -6.51 12.23 9.63
C SER A 244 -7.92 12.82 9.65
N ASP A 245 -8.06 14.07 9.23
CA ASP A 245 -9.32 14.79 9.11
C ASP A 245 -9.98 14.65 7.73
N TYR A 246 -9.32 14.01 6.74
CA TYR A 246 -9.87 13.76 5.42
C TYR A 246 -10.89 12.62 5.42
N LYS A 247 -11.93 12.77 4.62
CA LYS A 247 -13.01 11.79 4.48
C LYS A 247 -13.50 11.67 3.04
N ILE A 248 -14.23 10.61 2.79
CA ILE A 248 -15.03 10.41 1.59
C ILE A 248 -16.48 10.24 2.06
N ASP A 249 -17.37 11.09 1.57
CA ASP A 249 -18.81 10.86 1.70
C ASP A 249 -19.28 10.12 0.43
N PHE A 250 -20.08 9.08 0.61
CA PHE A 250 -20.58 8.24 -0.48
C PHE A 250 -22.09 8.04 -0.33
N GLU A 251 -22.85 8.35 -1.38
CA GLU A 251 -24.28 8.13 -1.43
C GLU A 251 -24.64 7.27 -2.65
N LEU A 252 -25.45 6.25 -2.44
CA LEU A 252 -25.96 5.36 -3.47
C LEU A 252 -27.47 5.43 -3.49
N SER A 253 -28.06 5.74 -4.64
CA SER A 253 -29.50 5.79 -4.84
C SER A 253 -29.91 4.85 -5.96
N PHE A 254 -30.99 4.12 -5.74
CA PHE A 254 -31.59 3.19 -6.72
C PHE A 254 -33.00 3.66 -7.09
N PHE A 255 -33.25 3.72 -8.37
CA PHE A 255 -34.59 3.99 -8.93
C PHE A 255 -34.88 2.87 -9.93
N GLY A 256 -36.03 2.21 -9.78
CA GLY A 256 -36.44 1.12 -10.68
C GLY A 256 -37.88 1.31 -11.15
N GLU A 257 -38.17 0.95 -12.40
CA GLU A 257 -39.50 0.73 -12.94
C GLU A 257 -39.72 -0.77 -13.03
N PHE A 258 -40.88 -1.24 -12.54
CA PHE A 258 -41.23 -2.66 -12.51
C PHE A 258 -42.56 -2.86 -13.24
N SER A 259 -42.68 -3.93 -14.02
CA SER A 259 -43.93 -4.34 -14.63
C SER A 259 -44.67 -5.34 -13.72
N THR A 260 -45.89 -5.05 -13.35
CA THR A 260 -46.77 -6.01 -12.66
C THR A 260 -47.90 -6.41 -13.56
N THR A 261 -48.11 -7.70 -13.77
CA THR A 261 -49.33 -8.21 -14.44
C THR A 261 -50.36 -8.53 -13.36
N ILE A 262 -51.49 -7.82 -13.36
CA ILE A 262 -52.61 -8.16 -12.49
C ILE A 262 -53.54 -9.04 -13.31
N GLU A 263 -53.64 -10.33 -13.02
CA GLU A 263 -54.70 -11.18 -13.54
C GLU A 263 -55.97 -10.89 -12.74
N ILE A 264 -56.98 -10.39 -13.41
CA ILE A 264 -58.33 -10.20 -12.81
C ILE A 264 -59.10 -11.46 -13.20
N GLU A 265 -59.41 -12.32 -12.22
CA GLU A 265 -60.33 -13.46 -12.37
C GLU A 265 -61.78 -12.97 -12.44
#